data_b382bb45bf2c16e2da49616e9949d5d3
#
_entry.id   b382bb45bf2c16e2da49616e9949d5d3
#
_cell.length_a   1.000
_cell.length_b   1.000
_cell.length_c   1.000
_cell.angle_alpha   90.00
_cell.angle_beta   90.00
_cell.angle_gamma   90.00
#
_symmetry.space_group_name_H-M   'P 1'
#
loop_
_entity.id
_entity.type
_entity.pdbx_description
1 polymer ?
#
loop_
_entity_poly.entity_id
_entity_poly.type
_entity_poly.pdbx_seq_one_letter_code
_entity_poly.pdbx_strand_id
1 'polypeptide(L)'
;KFRKDNGREVGMLNWYAIHPTSFSLKFTHVSGDNKGYASQFFERRKGANYSASETFVAAFANADEGDVVPTDGNAYSAPGYEGSGNEYANAEAAGQRQLHKAWELYATPGRVQPGVINVRHQWVTMPGLVVSPAYSQPGGAVRCTAARGVSFAAGGENGPSNIPGITEGMTTSSAQLGTALQTFANSALGGLVQTAFFGISSVVSDPCQSPKPTLLPTGALDWVPSVLPIQVIQVGTLAIVGLPFE
;
A
#
# COMPACT_ATOMS: atom_id res chain seq x y z
N LYS A 1 -10.42 -12.18 -16.66
CA LYS A 1 -11.68 -12.85 -16.29
C LYS A 1 -11.51 -14.36 -16.31
N PHE A 2 -12.24 -15.04 -15.44
CA PHE A 2 -12.20 -16.48 -15.25
C PHE A 2 -13.53 -17.10 -15.71
N ARG A 3 -13.43 -18.22 -16.43
CA ARG A 3 -14.58 -18.97 -16.93
C ARG A 3 -14.39 -20.46 -16.65
N LYS A 4 -15.48 -21.15 -16.37
CA LYS A 4 -15.51 -22.61 -16.38
C LYS A 4 -15.53 -23.14 -17.84
N ASP A 5 -15.26 -24.41 -18.03
CA ASP A 5 -15.25 -25.05 -19.36
C ASP A 5 -16.59 -24.95 -20.08
N ASN A 6 -17.69 -24.88 -19.34
CA ASN A 6 -19.03 -24.65 -19.88
C ASN A 6 -19.33 -23.19 -20.29
N GLY A 7 -18.32 -22.31 -20.25
CA GLY A 7 -18.42 -20.90 -20.60
C GLY A 7 -18.96 -19.99 -19.50
N ARG A 8 -19.40 -20.53 -18.34
CA ARG A 8 -19.91 -19.72 -17.23
C ARG A 8 -18.79 -18.85 -16.64
N GLU A 9 -19.02 -17.55 -16.59
CA GLU A 9 -18.14 -16.62 -15.94
C GLU A 9 -18.25 -16.74 -14.43
N VAL A 10 -17.11 -16.90 -13.75
CA VAL A 10 -17.06 -17.13 -12.30
C VAL A 10 -16.33 -16.03 -11.54
N GLY A 11 -15.56 -15.19 -12.22
CA GLY A 11 -14.89 -14.08 -11.58
C GLY A 11 -13.99 -13.27 -12.48
N MET A 12 -13.43 -12.23 -11.89
CA MET A 12 -12.42 -11.41 -12.50
C MET A 12 -11.41 -10.93 -11.46
N LEU A 13 -10.23 -10.58 -11.91
CA LEU A 13 -9.20 -9.93 -11.13
C LEU A 13 -8.73 -8.70 -11.90
N ASN A 14 -8.66 -7.58 -11.19
CA ASN A 14 -8.21 -6.29 -11.68
C ASN A 14 -7.12 -5.76 -10.75
N TRP A 15 -6.14 -5.06 -11.31
CA TRP A 15 -5.12 -4.34 -10.58
C TRP A 15 -5.20 -2.86 -10.91
N TYR A 16 -5.17 -2.04 -9.88
CA TYR A 16 -5.08 -0.61 -10.01
C TYR A 16 -4.39 -0.02 -8.78
N ALA A 17 -3.37 0.78 -9.00
CA ALA A 17 -2.58 1.41 -7.94
C ALA A 17 -3.36 2.59 -7.35
N ILE A 18 -3.92 2.41 -6.16
CA ILE A 18 -4.56 3.47 -5.36
C ILE A 18 -4.76 3.00 -3.93
N HIS A 19 -4.36 3.82 -2.97
CA HIS A 19 -4.57 3.54 -1.57
C HIS A 19 -6.06 3.50 -1.20
N PRO A 20 -6.52 2.55 -0.38
CA PRO A 20 -7.88 2.53 0.16
C PRO A 20 -7.99 3.49 1.36
N THR A 21 -7.76 4.78 1.13
CA THR A 21 -7.72 5.85 2.13
C THR A 21 -8.73 6.95 1.85
N SER A 22 -9.92 6.59 1.37
CA SER A 22 -11.00 7.55 1.11
C SER A 22 -11.69 8.05 2.38
N PHE A 23 -11.50 7.36 3.50
CA PHE A 23 -12.06 7.72 4.80
C PHE A 23 -11.02 8.34 5.71
N SER A 24 -11.44 9.30 6.54
CA SER A 24 -10.57 9.97 7.49
C SER A 24 -10.19 9.08 8.69
N LEU A 25 -9.20 9.51 9.44
CA LEU A 25 -8.82 8.87 10.72
C LEU A 25 -9.94 8.90 11.77
N LYS A 26 -10.98 9.70 11.58
CA LYS A 26 -12.16 9.77 12.46
C LYS A 26 -13.22 8.73 12.10
N PHE A 27 -13.06 8.05 10.99
CA PHE A 27 -13.98 7.00 10.56
C PHE A 27 -13.78 5.75 11.41
N THR A 28 -14.82 5.35 12.14
CA THR A 28 -14.76 4.26 13.14
C THR A 28 -15.40 2.95 12.66
N HIS A 29 -15.88 2.89 11.44
CA HIS A 29 -16.49 1.69 10.87
C HIS A 29 -15.48 0.88 10.06
N VAL A 30 -15.71 -0.41 9.95
CA VAL A 30 -14.97 -1.28 9.02
C VAL A 30 -15.54 -1.08 7.63
N SER A 31 -14.66 -0.79 6.67
CA SER A 31 -15.03 -0.59 5.26
C SER A 31 -13.99 -1.22 4.34
N GLY A 32 -14.44 -1.70 3.18
CA GLY A 32 -13.56 -2.06 2.07
C GLY A 32 -13.09 -0.87 1.24
N ASP A 33 -13.47 0.34 1.63
CA ASP A 33 -13.13 1.59 0.97
C ASP A 33 -13.46 1.59 -0.53
N ASN A 34 -12.76 2.37 -1.34
CA ASN A 34 -12.95 2.47 -2.78
C ASN A 34 -12.83 1.11 -3.51
N LYS A 35 -11.92 0.24 -3.08
CA LYS A 35 -11.76 -1.11 -3.62
C LYS A 35 -12.99 -1.97 -3.33
N GLY A 36 -13.51 -1.90 -2.11
CA GLY A 36 -14.71 -2.62 -1.72
C GLY A 36 -15.95 -2.16 -2.49
N TYR A 37 -16.10 -0.86 -2.71
CA TYR A 37 -17.18 -0.33 -3.57
C TYR A 37 -17.05 -0.85 -5.00
N ALA A 38 -15.85 -0.79 -5.60
CA ALA A 38 -15.64 -1.29 -6.96
C ALA A 38 -15.96 -2.77 -7.10
N SER A 39 -15.48 -3.59 -6.15
CA SER A 39 -15.75 -5.02 -6.07
C SER A 39 -17.25 -5.32 -5.98
N GLN A 40 -17.90 -4.76 -4.97
CA GLN A 40 -19.31 -5.04 -4.69
C GLN A 40 -20.25 -4.56 -5.82
N PHE A 41 -19.97 -3.39 -6.40
CA PHE A 41 -20.78 -2.90 -7.52
C PHE A 41 -20.58 -3.73 -8.79
N PHE A 42 -19.36 -4.21 -9.04
CA PHE A 42 -19.11 -5.12 -10.16
C PHE A 42 -19.88 -6.44 -9.98
N GLU A 43 -19.81 -7.03 -8.80
CA GLU A 43 -20.52 -8.26 -8.45
C GLU A 43 -22.03 -8.10 -8.57
N ARG A 44 -22.60 -7.00 -8.06
CA ARG A 44 -24.01 -6.68 -8.21
C ARG A 44 -24.44 -6.58 -9.69
N ARG A 45 -23.64 -5.93 -10.53
CA ARG A 45 -23.90 -5.88 -11.98
C ARG A 45 -23.85 -7.25 -12.65
N LYS A 46 -23.08 -8.18 -12.09
CA LYS A 46 -22.99 -9.58 -12.53
C LYS A 46 -24.09 -10.46 -11.94
N GLY A 47 -24.97 -9.92 -11.11
CA GLY A 47 -26.04 -10.67 -10.45
C GLY A 47 -25.52 -11.63 -9.38
N ALA A 48 -24.44 -11.28 -8.69
CA ALA A 48 -23.88 -12.12 -7.62
C ALA A 48 -24.90 -12.37 -6.52
N ASN A 49 -25.02 -13.64 -6.11
CA ASN A 49 -25.85 -14.08 -4.99
C ASN A 49 -24.94 -14.54 -3.85
N TYR A 50 -24.77 -13.70 -2.85
CA TYR A 50 -23.87 -13.96 -1.72
C TYR A 50 -24.33 -15.12 -0.80
N SER A 51 -25.56 -15.58 -0.94
CA SER A 51 -26.07 -16.76 -0.21
C SER A 51 -25.85 -18.07 -0.96
N ALA A 52 -25.42 -18.02 -2.22
CA ALA A 52 -25.13 -19.20 -3.01
C ALA A 52 -23.74 -19.76 -2.71
N SER A 53 -23.58 -21.08 -2.81
CA SER A 53 -22.26 -21.73 -2.66
C SER A 53 -21.28 -21.35 -3.77
N GLU A 54 -21.80 -20.94 -4.93
CA GLU A 54 -21.00 -20.45 -6.06
C GLU A 54 -21.64 -19.17 -6.61
N THR A 55 -20.90 -18.09 -6.57
CA THR A 55 -21.32 -16.81 -7.17
C THR A 55 -20.17 -16.19 -7.97
N PHE A 56 -20.45 -15.10 -8.69
CA PHE A 56 -19.41 -14.33 -9.36
C PHE A 56 -18.63 -13.53 -8.33
N VAL A 57 -17.30 -13.53 -8.45
CA VAL A 57 -16.39 -12.77 -7.57
C VAL A 57 -15.60 -11.77 -8.40
N ALA A 58 -15.59 -10.51 -7.96
CA ALA A 58 -14.76 -9.47 -8.54
C ALA A 58 -13.70 -9.03 -7.54
N ALA A 59 -12.43 -9.32 -7.82
CA ALA A 59 -11.30 -8.91 -7.01
C ALA A 59 -10.66 -7.64 -7.59
N PHE A 60 -10.61 -6.58 -6.79
CA PHE A 60 -9.93 -5.32 -7.10
C PHE A 60 -8.68 -5.21 -6.22
N ALA A 61 -7.59 -5.73 -6.73
CA ALA A 61 -6.29 -5.73 -6.05
C ALA A 61 -5.53 -4.42 -6.28
N ASN A 62 -4.59 -4.13 -5.41
CA ASN A 62 -3.64 -3.06 -5.64
C ASN A 62 -2.48 -3.53 -6.52
N ALA A 63 -2.00 -2.64 -7.37
CA ALA A 63 -0.68 -2.70 -7.97
C ALA A 63 0.31 -1.91 -7.10
N ASP A 64 1.45 -1.51 -7.63
CA ASP A 64 2.42 -0.69 -6.93
C ASP A 64 1.80 0.69 -6.66
N GLU A 65 1.36 0.92 -5.43
CA GLU A 65 0.57 2.11 -5.06
C GLU A 65 1.44 3.36 -4.99
N GLY A 66 2.68 3.20 -4.50
CA GLY A 66 3.57 4.32 -4.25
C GLY A 66 2.87 5.38 -3.40
N ASP A 67 2.63 6.53 -4.00
CA ASP A 67 2.05 7.71 -3.35
C ASP A 67 0.65 8.07 -3.90
N VAL A 68 -0.03 7.11 -4.54
CA VAL A 68 -1.33 7.36 -5.18
C VAL A 68 -2.46 7.26 -4.16
N VAL A 69 -3.10 8.37 -3.86
CA VAL A 69 -4.25 8.48 -2.96
C VAL A 69 -5.55 8.78 -3.71
N PRO A 70 -6.73 8.44 -3.17
CA PRO A 70 -8.02 8.67 -3.82
C PRO A 70 -8.54 10.10 -3.70
N THR A 71 -7.76 11.01 -3.13
CA THR A 71 -8.13 12.41 -2.86
C THR A 71 -7.38 13.36 -3.77
N ASP A 72 -7.84 14.60 -3.86
CA ASP A 72 -7.28 15.64 -4.73
C ASP A 72 -6.42 16.68 -3.97
N GLY A 73 -5.91 16.31 -2.81
CA GLY A 73 -5.19 17.22 -1.91
C GLY A 73 -6.12 17.99 -0.95
N ASN A 74 -7.42 17.94 -1.17
CA ASN A 74 -8.40 18.37 -0.17
C ASN A 74 -8.78 17.16 0.68
N ALA A 75 -8.48 17.22 1.95
CA ALA A 75 -8.66 16.09 2.87
C ALA A 75 -9.99 15.35 2.64
N TYR A 76 -9.89 14.09 2.28
CA TYR A 76 -11.01 13.15 2.15
C TYR A 76 -12.09 13.51 1.11
N SER A 77 -11.72 14.26 0.07
CA SER A 77 -12.58 14.54 -1.07
C SER A 77 -12.02 13.87 -2.33
N ALA A 78 -12.82 13.07 -2.99
CA ALA A 78 -12.47 12.56 -4.32
C ALA A 78 -12.56 13.69 -5.35
N PRO A 79 -11.70 13.71 -6.38
CA PRO A 79 -11.75 14.72 -7.44
C PRO A 79 -13.16 14.85 -8.04
N GLY A 80 -13.72 16.06 -8.08
CA GLY A 80 -15.08 16.35 -8.50
C GLY A 80 -16.15 16.19 -7.41
N TYR A 81 -15.74 15.94 -6.17
CA TYR A 81 -16.61 15.86 -4.99
C TYR A 81 -16.12 16.76 -3.87
N GLU A 82 -15.34 17.77 -4.21
CA GLU A 82 -14.71 18.70 -3.28
C GLU A 82 -15.77 19.39 -2.42
N GLY A 83 -15.53 19.38 -1.11
CA GLY A 83 -16.43 20.01 -0.15
C GLY A 83 -17.75 19.29 0.11
N SER A 84 -17.93 18.06 -0.38
CA SER A 84 -19.15 17.28 -0.12
C SER A 84 -19.34 16.99 1.38
N GLY A 85 -18.26 16.92 2.15
CA GLY A 85 -18.28 16.53 3.57
C GLY A 85 -18.77 15.09 3.82
N ASN A 86 -19.03 14.34 2.75
CA ASN A 86 -19.55 12.97 2.82
C ASN A 86 -18.49 11.97 2.36
N GLU A 87 -17.75 11.42 3.30
CA GLU A 87 -16.68 10.45 3.05
C GLU A 87 -17.18 9.18 2.32
N TYR A 88 -18.43 8.74 2.60
CA TYR A 88 -19.01 7.60 1.88
C TYR A 88 -19.20 7.90 0.39
N ALA A 89 -19.69 9.09 0.06
CA ALA A 89 -19.88 9.48 -1.33
C ALA A 89 -18.53 9.59 -2.06
N ASN A 90 -17.50 10.06 -1.37
CA ASN A 90 -16.14 10.14 -1.92
C ASN A 90 -15.55 8.74 -2.19
N ALA A 91 -15.68 7.83 -1.22
CA ALA A 91 -15.23 6.44 -1.38
C ALA A 91 -16.00 5.72 -2.50
N GLU A 92 -17.32 5.94 -2.58
CA GLU A 92 -18.13 5.42 -3.65
C GLU A 92 -17.72 5.96 -5.02
N ALA A 93 -17.50 7.27 -5.14
CA ALA A 93 -17.06 7.90 -6.40
C ALA A 93 -15.72 7.34 -6.87
N ALA A 94 -14.74 7.20 -5.98
CA ALA A 94 -13.45 6.59 -6.29
C ALA A 94 -13.59 5.11 -6.70
N GLY A 95 -14.48 4.37 -6.05
CA GLY A 95 -14.81 2.99 -6.39
C GLY A 95 -15.52 2.86 -7.74
N GLN A 96 -16.46 3.76 -8.04
CA GLN A 96 -17.17 3.75 -9.32
C GLN A 96 -16.26 4.03 -10.52
N ARG A 97 -15.24 4.87 -10.38
CA ARG A 97 -14.25 5.11 -11.44
C ARG A 97 -13.49 3.84 -11.78
N GLN A 98 -13.03 3.11 -10.76
CA GLN A 98 -12.38 1.81 -10.95
C GLN A 98 -13.33 0.81 -11.59
N LEU A 99 -14.57 0.75 -11.11
CA LEU A 99 -15.62 -0.11 -11.66
C LEU A 99 -15.86 0.16 -13.15
N HIS A 100 -16.03 1.43 -13.54
CA HIS A 100 -16.32 1.78 -14.92
C HIS A 100 -15.20 1.33 -15.86
N LYS A 101 -13.95 1.58 -15.49
CA LYS A 101 -12.81 1.15 -16.31
C LYS A 101 -12.66 -0.37 -16.34
N ALA A 102 -12.84 -1.03 -15.21
CA ALA A 102 -12.81 -2.49 -15.15
C ALA A 102 -13.93 -3.12 -15.99
N TRP A 103 -15.13 -2.50 -16.00
CA TRP A 103 -16.27 -2.98 -16.80
C TRP A 103 -16.00 -2.85 -18.30
N GLU A 104 -15.47 -1.72 -18.73
CA GLU A 104 -15.02 -1.51 -20.12
C GLU A 104 -14.04 -2.59 -20.56
N LEU A 105 -12.97 -2.78 -19.75
CA LEU A 105 -11.96 -3.81 -20.01
C LEU A 105 -12.53 -5.23 -19.99
N TYR A 106 -13.48 -5.48 -19.09
CA TYR A 106 -14.13 -6.79 -18.99
C TYR A 106 -14.97 -7.12 -20.21
N ALA A 107 -15.66 -6.13 -20.80
CA ALA A 107 -16.44 -6.26 -22.02
C ALA A 107 -15.54 -6.47 -23.27
N THR A 108 -14.32 -5.98 -23.24
CA THR A 108 -13.38 -6.09 -24.37
C THR A 108 -12.96 -7.56 -24.54
N PRO A 109 -12.97 -8.09 -25.78
CA PRO A 109 -12.45 -9.41 -26.06
C PRO A 109 -10.99 -9.53 -25.62
N GLY A 110 -10.69 -10.52 -24.81
CA GLY A 110 -9.34 -10.81 -24.34
C GLY A 110 -8.78 -12.09 -24.96
N ARG A 111 -7.46 -12.21 -24.92
CA ARG A 111 -6.78 -13.44 -25.31
C ARG A 111 -6.93 -14.48 -24.20
N VAL A 112 -7.32 -15.69 -24.55
CA VAL A 112 -7.28 -16.83 -23.62
C VAL A 112 -5.82 -17.08 -23.25
N GLN A 113 -5.56 -17.36 -21.99
CA GLN A 113 -4.24 -17.74 -21.47
C GLN A 113 -4.18 -19.28 -21.38
N PRO A 114 -3.71 -19.97 -22.43
CA PRO A 114 -3.56 -21.40 -22.39
C PRO A 114 -2.29 -21.79 -21.63
N GLY A 115 -2.25 -22.97 -21.07
CA GLY A 115 -1.08 -23.54 -20.45
C GLY A 115 -1.30 -23.88 -18.98
N VAL A 116 -0.19 -24.15 -18.30
CA VAL A 116 -0.18 -24.61 -16.93
C VAL A 116 -0.37 -23.47 -15.93
N ILE A 117 -0.89 -23.83 -14.76
CA ILE A 117 -0.88 -22.96 -13.58
C ILE A 117 0.23 -23.49 -12.66
N ASN A 118 1.19 -22.61 -12.36
CA ASN A 118 2.27 -22.88 -11.43
C ASN A 118 2.31 -21.82 -10.33
N VAL A 119 2.76 -22.24 -9.16
CA VAL A 119 2.97 -21.32 -8.01
C VAL A 119 4.36 -21.55 -7.46
N ARG A 120 5.04 -20.46 -7.16
CA ARG A 120 6.24 -20.43 -6.34
C ARG A 120 5.99 -19.50 -5.17
N HIS A 121 6.29 -19.96 -3.98
CA HIS A 121 6.16 -19.22 -2.76
C HIS A 121 7.40 -19.46 -1.90
N GLN A 122 7.96 -18.39 -1.36
CA GLN A 122 9.11 -18.44 -0.48
C GLN A 122 8.98 -17.43 0.63
N TRP A 123 9.28 -17.82 1.85
CA TRP A 123 9.52 -16.93 2.97
C TRP A 123 10.99 -16.48 2.93
N VAL A 124 11.21 -15.17 2.94
CA VAL A 124 12.54 -14.58 2.80
C VAL A 124 12.83 -13.69 4.00
N THR A 125 13.96 -13.94 4.66
CA THR A 125 14.49 -13.03 5.69
C THR A 125 15.06 -11.81 4.99
N MET A 126 14.45 -10.64 5.22
CA MET A 126 14.79 -9.39 4.54
C MET A 126 16.06 -8.72 5.10
N PRO A 127 16.20 -8.54 6.44
CA PRO A 127 17.40 -7.93 6.98
C PRO A 127 18.66 -8.71 6.62
N GLY A 128 19.66 -8.02 6.08
CA GLY A 128 20.93 -8.64 5.67
C GLY A 128 20.89 -9.41 4.35
N LEU A 129 19.75 -9.48 3.65
CA LEU A 129 19.67 -10.09 2.34
C LEU A 129 20.56 -9.34 1.35
N VAL A 130 21.49 -10.06 0.74
CA VAL A 130 22.39 -9.51 -0.29
C VAL A 130 21.67 -9.54 -1.64
N VAL A 131 21.53 -8.38 -2.25
CA VAL A 131 20.97 -8.23 -3.59
C VAL A 131 22.09 -8.23 -4.61
N SER A 132 22.00 -9.10 -5.62
CA SER A 132 23.00 -9.18 -6.68
C SER A 132 23.21 -7.84 -7.37
N PRO A 133 24.45 -7.46 -7.75
CA PRO A 133 24.72 -6.25 -8.53
C PRO A 133 23.96 -6.16 -9.85
N ALA A 134 23.50 -7.30 -10.40
CA ALA A 134 22.65 -7.31 -11.59
C ALA A 134 21.28 -6.66 -11.37
N TYR A 135 20.82 -6.54 -10.12
CA TYR A 135 19.50 -6.04 -9.72
C TYR A 135 19.57 -4.91 -8.70
N SER A 136 20.74 -4.33 -8.50
CA SER A 136 20.98 -3.24 -7.55
C SER A 136 21.93 -2.21 -8.13
N GLN A 137 22.26 -1.19 -7.36
CA GLN A 137 23.27 -0.23 -7.75
C GLN A 137 24.65 -0.90 -7.91
N PRO A 138 25.61 -0.28 -8.66
CA PRO A 138 26.97 -0.78 -8.74
C PRO A 138 27.57 -1.00 -7.35
N GLY A 139 28.14 -2.19 -7.14
CA GLY A 139 28.66 -2.60 -5.83
C GLY A 139 27.74 -3.51 -5.04
N GLY A 140 26.51 -3.74 -5.50
CA GLY A 140 25.51 -4.53 -4.80
C GLY A 140 24.75 -3.73 -3.75
N ALA A 141 23.79 -4.38 -3.10
CA ALA A 141 23.05 -3.80 -1.99
C ALA A 141 22.76 -4.87 -0.93
N VAL A 142 22.67 -4.45 0.31
CA VAL A 142 22.22 -5.27 1.43
C VAL A 142 20.92 -4.66 1.96
N ARG A 143 19.91 -5.49 2.18
CA ARG A 143 18.64 -5.04 2.74
C ARG A 143 18.82 -4.64 4.18
N CYS A 144 18.42 -3.44 4.52
CA CYS A 144 18.42 -2.93 5.88
C CYS A 144 17.34 -3.57 6.74
N THR A 145 17.48 -3.49 8.06
CA THR A 145 16.38 -3.75 8.98
C THR A 145 15.27 -2.73 8.75
N ALA A 146 14.02 -3.17 8.83
CA ALA A 146 12.88 -2.29 8.57
C ALA A 146 12.85 -1.10 9.54
N ALA A 147 12.55 0.07 9.00
CA ALA A 147 12.46 1.31 9.78
C ALA A 147 11.42 2.25 9.17
N ARG A 148 10.86 3.14 9.99
CA ARG A 148 10.07 4.28 9.54
C ARG A 148 10.93 5.53 9.55
N GLY A 149 10.99 6.20 8.41
CA GLY A 149 11.77 7.43 8.26
C GLY A 149 11.11 8.66 8.90
N VAL A 150 11.87 9.73 9.05
CA VAL A 150 11.34 11.03 9.48
C VAL A 150 10.31 11.55 8.49
N SER A 151 10.53 11.38 7.19
CA SER A 151 9.57 11.76 6.14
C SER A 151 8.22 11.04 6.29
N PHE A 152 8.21 9.79 6.74
CA PHE A 152 6.97 9.08 7.03
C PHE A 152 6.11 9.80 8.09
N ALA A 153 6.74 10.41 9.09
CA ALA A 153 6.04 11.15 10.14
C ALA A 153 5.50 12.50 9.65
N ALA A 154 5.89 12.95 8.45
CA ALA A 154 5.29 14.15 7.85
C ALA A 154 3.83 13.93 7.46
N GLY A 155 3.42 12.68 7.22
CA GLY A 155 2.11 12.37 6.66
C GLY A 155 2.04 12.72 5.18
N GLY A 156 0.85 12.62 4.60
CA GLY A 156 0.57 13.00 3.22
C GLY A 156 -0.47 14.12 3.14
N GLU A 157 -0.87 14.49 1.91
CA GLU A 157 -1.84 15.56 1.69
C GLU A 157 -3.20 15.29 2.36
N ASN A 158 -3.59 14.03 2.45
CA ASN A 158 -4.84 13.60 3.09
C ASN A 158 -4.73 13.34 4.59
N GLY A 159 -3.57 13.60 5.18
CA GLY A 159 -3.32 13.41 6.61
C GLY A 159 -1.97 13.98 7.04
N PRO A 160 -1.77 15.32 6.91
CA PRO A 160 -0.50 15.93 7.30
C PRO A 160 -0.24 15.72 8.78
N SER A 161 1.04 15.52 9.11
CA SER A 161 1.48 15.39 10.49
C SER A 161 1.29 16.71 11.26
N ASN A 162 0.88 16.57 12.52
CA ASN A 162 0.84 17.70 13.45
C ASN A 162 2.18 17.89 14.22
N ILE A 163 3.27 17.24 13.77
CA ILE A 163 4.59 17.38 14.39
C ILE A 163 5.30 18.58 13.74
N PRO A 164 5.46 19.71 14.46
CA PRO A 164 6.08 20.90 13.89
C PRO A 164 7.51 20.62 13.41
N GLY A 165 7.84 21.13 12.22
CA GLY A 165 9.18 21.01 11.64
C GLY A 165 9.48 19.70 10.94
N ILE A 166 8.61 18.70 10.96
CA ILE A 166 8.73 17.50 10.11
C ILE A 166 8.04 17.75 8.78
N THR A 167 8.78 17.55 7.69
CA THR A 167 8.29 17.70 6.32
C THR A 167 8.70 16.51 5.47
N GLU A 168 7.96 16.28 4.40
CA GLU A 168 8.34 15.31 3.38
C GLU A 168 9.73 15.58 2.81
N GLY A 169 10.40 14.53 2.34
CA GLY A 169 11.71 14.64 1.71
C GLY A 169 12.87 14.99 2.64
N MET A 170 12.66 15.06 3.95
CA MET A 170 13.77 15.28 4.90
C MET A 170 14.84 14.22 4.78
N THR A 171 16.08 14.67 4.71
CA THR A 171 17.30 13.84 4.69
C THR A 171 18.19 14.12 5.90
N THR A 172 19.23 13.32 6.08
CA THR A 172 20.23 13.53 7.14
C THR A 172 20.95 14.87 7.04
N SER A 173 20.90 15.54 5.87
CA SER A 173 21.47 16.88 5.64
C SER A 173 20.47 18.01 5.81
N SER A 174 19.18 17.74 6.13
CA SER A 174 18.18 18.78 6.31
C SER A 174 18.46 19.62 7.55
N ALA A 175 18.58 20.93 7.40
CA ALA A 175 18.93 21.85 8.49
C ALA A 175 17.96 21.81 9.68
N GLN A 176 16.67 21.56 9.41
CA GLN A 176 15.61 21.50 10.43
C GLN A 176 15.51 20.14 11.13
N LEU A 177 16.26 19.13 10.69
CA LEU A 177 16.13 17.75 11.19
C LEU A 177 16.31 17.68 12.71
N GLY A 178 17.34 18.35 13.26
CA GLY A 178 17.60 18.33 14.70
C GLY A 178 16.47 18.91 15.52
N THR A 179 15.89 20.04 15.08
CA THR A 179 14.76 20.69 15.76
C THR A 179 13.48 19.82 15.65
N ALA A 180 13.23 19.24 14.49
CA ALA A 180 12.09 18.37 14.28
C ALA A 180 12.14 17.12 15.17
N LEU A 181 13.30 16.51 15.29
CA LEU A 181 13.53 15.34 16.15
C LEU A 181 13.37 15.69 17.64
N GLN A 182 13.87 16.85 18.07
CA GLN A 182 13.66 17.31 19.44
C GLN A 182 12.18 17.55 19.75
N THR A 183 11.44 18.12 18.80
CA THR A 183 10.00 18.32 18.93
C THR A 183 9.25 16.99 19.02
N PHE A 184 9.63 16.03 18.17
CA PHE A 184 9.09 14.66 18.23
C PHE A 184 9.39 14.01 19.58
N ALA A 185 10.63 14.11 20.08
CA ALA A 185 11.05 13.54 21.36
C ALA A 185 10.22 14.04 22.53
N ASN A 186 9.81 15.30 22.47
CA ASN A 186 8.97 15.95 23.49
C ASN A 186 7.48 15.59 23.35
N SER A 187 7.08 14.89 22.30
CA SER A 187 5.72 14.38 22.16
C SER A 187 5.48 13.11 23.00
N ALA A 188 4.22 12.79 23.27
CA ALA A 188 3.88 11.56 24.02
C ALA A 188 4.43 10.29 23.35
N LEU A 189 4.34 10.19 22.01
CA LEU A 189 4.87 9.07 21.24
C LEU A 189 6.41 9.07 21.26
N GLY A 190 7.02 10.23 21.08
CA GLY A 190 8.48 10.39 21.14
C GLY A 190 9.05 10.03 22.51
N GLY A 191 8.37 10.42 23.58
CA GLY A 191 8.75 10.04 24.95
C GLY A 191 8.73 8.52 25.18
N LEU A 192 7.76 7.82 24.65
CA LEU A 192 7.72 6.35 24.68
C LEU A 192 8.88 5.73 23.88
N VAL A 193 9.15 6.24 22.69
CA VAL A 193 10.26 5.81 21.82
C VAL A 193 11.61 6.08 22.51
N GLN A 194 11.79 7.24 23.09
CA GLN A 194 13.03 7.61 23.80
C GLN A 194 13.28 6.77 25.05
N THR A 195 12.23 6.42 25.78
CA THR A 195 12.32 5.55 26.96
C THR A 195 12.64 4.11 26.58
N ALA A 196 12.08 3.63 25.48
CA ALA A 196 12.30 2.28 24.96
C ALA A 196 13.65 2.13 24.24
N PHE A 197 14.21 3.22 23.69
CA PHE A 197 15.38 3.20 22.81
C PHE A 197 16.41 4.26 23.23
N PHE A 198 17.41 3.85 23.88
CA PHE A 198 18.64 4.55 24.30
C PHE A 198 19.12 5.73 23.40
N GLY A 199 18.28 6.75 23.24
CA GLY A 199 18.66 8.00 22.61
C GLY A 199 18.32 8.12 21.12
N ILE A 200 17.69 9.22 20.76
CA ILE A 200 17.30 9.59 19.39
C ILE A 200 18.46 9.61 18.40
N SER A 201 19.68 9.93 18.87
CA SER A 201 20.85 10.05 18.01
C SER A 201 21.29 8.72 17.38
N SER A 202 21.06 7.59 18.02
CA SER A 202 21.38 6.27 17.45
C SER A 202 20.35 5.80 16.41
N VAL A 203 19.13 6.29 16.53
CA VAL A 203 18.02 5.96 15.60
C VAL A 203 18.17 6.69 14.27
N VAL A 204 18.65 7.94 14.32
CA VAL A 204 18.75 8.83 13.15
C VAL A 204 19.92 8.50 12.22
N SER A 205 20.94 7.82 12.73
CA SER A 205 22.23 7.65 12.05
C SER A 205 22.51 6.25 11.51
N ASP A 206 21.47 5.43 11.27
CA ASP A 206 21.70 4.13 10.62
C ASP A 206 22.25 4.33 9.20
N PRO A 207 23.54 3.98 8.98
CA PRO A 207 24.16 4.18 7.67
C PRO A 207 23.47 3.42 6.55
N CYS A 208 22.83 2.30 6.87
CA CYS A 208 22.09 1.49 5.91
C CYS A 208 20.87 2.24 5.36
N GLN A 209 20.24 3.09 6.14
CA GLN A 209 19.06 3.88 5.76
C GLN A 209 19.42 5.22 5.09
N SER A 210 20.69 5.63 5.12
CA SER A 210 21.14 6.90 4.55
C SER A 210 20.75 7.02 3.06
N PRO A 211 20.32 8.19 2.56
CA PRO A 211 20.24 9.50 3.25
C PRO A 211 18.93 9.74 4.01
N LYS A 212 18.07 8.75 4.15
CA LYS A 212 16.78 8.87 4.84
C LYS A 212 16.97 8.67 6.34
N PRO A 213 16.77 9.70 7.18
CA PRO A 213 16.93 9.56 8.62
C PRO A 213 15.83 8.66 9.19
N THR A 214 16.22 7.70 10.01
CA THR A 214 15.30 6.80 10.71
C THR A 214 14.65 7.52 11.88
N LEU A 215 13.33 7.41 12.01
CA LEU A 215 12.57 7.89 13.16
C LEU A 215 12.22 6.74 14.12
N LEU A 216 11.73 5.63 13.57
CA LEU A 216 11.31 4.45 14.33
C LEU A 216 11.97 3.19 13.75
N PRO A 217 12.83 2.50 14.51
CA PRO A 217 13.49 1.28 14.07
C PRO A 217 12.57 0.07 14.23
N THR A 218 11.46 0.05 13.49
CA THR A 218 10.35 -0.89 13.65
C THR A 218 10.74 -2.36 13.55
N GLY A 219 11.75 -2.67 12.74
CA GLY A 219 12.26 -4.03 12.62
C GLY A 219 13.14 -4.45 13.80
N ALA A 220 13.96 -3.54 14.36
CA ALA A 220 14.72 -3.81 15.57
C ALA A 220 13.84 -3.99 16.82
N LEU A 221 12.59 -3.52 16.73
CA LEU A 221 11.57 -3.59 17.76
C LEU A 221 10.64 -4.80 17.63
N ASP A 222 10.82 -5.61 16.59
CA ASP A 222 9.89 -6.67 16.24
C ASP A 222 8.43 -6.18 16.04
N TRP A 223 8.26 -4.90 15.68
CA TRP A 223 6.93 -4.34 15.36
C TRP A 223 6.44 -4.69 13.97
N VAL A 224 7.35 -5.10 13.11
CA VAL A 224 7.06 -5.56 11.76
C VAL A 224 7.81 -6.87 11.49
N PRO A 225 7.23 -7.80 10.73
CA PRO A 225 7.89 -9.07 10.44
C PRO A 225 9.14 -8.85 9.60
N SER A 226 10.22 -9.52 9.97
CA SER A 226 11.48 -9.56 9.21
C SER A 226 11.49 -10.64 8.13
N VAL A 227 10.63 -11.64 8.25
CA VAL A 227 10.48 -12.73 7.26
C VAL A 227 9.20 -12.49 6.47
N LEU A 228 9.34 -12.26 5.17
CA LEU A 228 8.24 -11.84 4.31
C LEU A 228 8.01 -12.84 3.17
N PRO A 229 6.75 -13.02 2.72
CA PRO A 229 6.44 -13.91 1.62
C PRO A 229 6.74 -13.25 0.27
N ILE A 230 7.35 -13.98 -0.64
CA ILE A 230 7.44 -13.64 -2.05
C ILE A 230 6.71 -14.71 -2.84
N GLN A 231 5.82 -14.31 -3.73
CA GLN A 231 4.97 -15.23 -4.48
C GLN A 231 5.02 -14.91 -5.97
N VAL A 232 5.10 -15.95 -6.78
CA VAL A 232 4.94 -15.86 -8.23
C VAL A 232 3.91 -16.89 -8.66
N ILE A 233 2.82 -16.40 -9.25
CA ILE A 233 1.75 -17.23 -9.79
C ILE A 233 1.81 -17.13 -11.31
N GLN A 234 2.04 -18.24 -11.98
CA GLN A 234 2.01 -18.32 -13.43
C GLN A 234 0.65 -18.85 -13.90
N VAL A 235 0.05 -18.17 -14.86
CA VAL A 235 -1.17 -18.61 -15.55
C VAL A 235 -0.87 -18.57 -17.05
N GLY A 236 -0.54 -19.71 -17.63
CA GLY A 236 -0.07 -19.78 -19.02
C GLY A 236 1.19 -18.94 -19.23
N THR A 237 1.10 -17.89 -20.03
CA THR A 237 2.21 -16.94 -20.30
C THR A 237 2.20 -15.71 -19.40
N LEU A 238 1.20 -15.57 -18.51
CA LEU A 238 1.09 -14.48 -17.54
C LEU A 238 1.80 -14.87 -16.25
N ALA A 239 2.64 -14.00 -15.72
CA ALA A 239 3.18 -14.09 -14.36
C ALA A 239 2.60 -12.97 -13.50
N ILE A 240 2.08 -13.36 -12.34
CA ILE A 240 1.60 -12.44 -11.29
C ILE A 240 2.60 -12.54 -10.15
N VAL A 241 3.18 -11.40 -9.77
CA VAL A 241 4.16 -11.33 -8.67
C VAL A 241 3.49 -10.65 -7.48
N GLY A 242 3.45 -11.34 -6.35
CA GLY A 242 2.97 -10.79 -5.07
C GLY A 242 4.17 -10.48 -4.19
N LEU A 243 4.31 -9.19 -3.82
CA LEU A 243 5.36 -8.68 -2.94
C LEU A 243 4.72 -7.98 -1.75
N PRO A 244 5.26 -8.13 -0.54
CA PRO A 244 4.74 -7.50 0.67
C PRO A 244 5.36 -6.11 0.93
N PHE A 245 5.75 -5.40 -0.11
CA PHE A 245 6.36 -4.07 -0.07
C PHE A 245 6.13 -3.35 -1.41
N GLU A 246 6.25 -2.05 -1.38
CA GLU A 246 6.21 -1.14 -2.53
C GLU A 246 7.59 -0.83 -3.08
#